data_8605b6e3d6c7236c811ff76be36e4731
#
_entry.id   8605b6e3d6c7236c811ff76be36e4731
#
_cell.length_a   1.000
_cell.length_b   1.000
_cell.length_c   1.000
_cell.angle_alpha   90.00
_cell.angle_beta   90.00
_cell.angle_gamma   90.00
#
_symmetry.space_group_name_H-M   'P 1'
#
loop_
_entity.id
_entity.type
_entity.pdbx_description
1 polymer ?
#
loop_
_entity_poly.entity_id
_entity_poly.type
_entity_poly.pdbx_seq_one_letter_code
_entity_poly.pdbx_strand_id
1 'polypeptide(L)'
;MVHKIFLFTLLSIFATANFVLAAPPEDSGIYTEKQMAFSQFMPSALIVENLSFSGPATDSVAKQQVPFEIIKSPKIALLSSAVLPGLGELYAKSYIMSAVFVGLEATLWGMYFKYIDQGEKLEKEFQNFADAHWSREQYEQWITGPGSSVSKTHELPETNTQQYYEMIGKYDQFFRGWDDSDAYSYGGERSPQRLKYMDMREDSNIELKNATTMASVVILNHIVSAVDAAWCTYRYNKNYAKKNKGAALQIDTIKRDRILYPALSLNVRW
;
A
#
# COMPACT_ATOMS: atom_id res chain seq x y z
N MET A 1 14.24 -7.82 -0.44
CA MET A 1 14.49 -6.94 0.72
C MET A 1 13.50 -5.75 0.77
N VAL A 2 13.18 -5.11 -0.34
CA VAL A 2 12.20 -4.01 -0.45
C VAL A 2 10.77 -4.46 -0.08
N HIS A 3 10.36 -5.69 -0.42
CA HIS A 3 9.05 -6.27 -0.11
C HIS A 3 8.75 -6.37 1.38
N LYS A 4 9.75 -6.72 2.21
CA LYS A 4 9.58 -6.82 3.67
C LYS A 4 9.39 -5.44 4.32
N ILE A 5 9.96 -4.40 3.73
CA ILE A 5 9.85 -3.03 4.24
C ILE A 5 8.46 -2.46 3.92
N PHE A 6 7.92 -2.70 2.72
CA PHE A 6 6.60 -2.21 2.32
C PHE A 6 5.46 -2.90 3.08
N LEU A 7 5.57 -4.21 3.30
CA LEU A 7 4.61 -4.96 4.13
C LEU A 7 4.66 -4.52 5.60
N PHE A 8 5.86 -4.20 6.12
CA PHE A 8 6.03 -3.72 7.50
C PHE A 8 5.46 -2.31 7.70
N THR A 9 5.58 -1.42 6.71
CA THR A 9 4.98 -0.06 6.79
C THR A 9 3.47 -0.10 6.69
N LEU A 10 2.89 -0.95 5.83
CA LEU A 10 1.44 -1.11 5.75
C LEU A 10 0.88 -1.79 7.01
N LEU A 11 1.56 -2.82 7.52
CA LEU A 11 1.19 -3.51 8.77
C LEU A 11 1.34 -2.60 9.99
N SER A 12 2.33 -1.70 10.02
CA SER A 12 2.50 -0.73 11.10
C SER A 12 1.40 0.35 11.11
N ILE A 13 0.92 0.77 9.95
CA ILE A 13 -0.22 1.69 9.84
C ILE A 13 -1.52 1.00 10.30
N PHE A 14 -1.71 -0.29 9.96
CA PHE A 14 -2.85 -1.08 10.44
C PHE A 14 -2.75 -1.40 11.94
N ALA A 15 -1.56 -1.68 12.47
CA ALA A 15 -1.33 -1.94 13.88
C ALA A 15 -1.56 -0.68 14.74
N THR A 16 -1.19 0.50 14.25
CA THR A 16 -1.46 1.77 14.96
C THR A 16 -2.93 2.13 14.96
N ALA A 17 -3.68 1.80 13.89
CA ALA A 17 -5.12 2.02 13.83
C ALA A 17 -5.91 1.07 14.78
N ASN A 18 -5.45 -0.17 14.96
CA ASN A 18 -6.07 -1.12 15.91
C ASN A 18 -5.65 -0.90 17.36
N PHE A 19 -4.51 -0.25 17.61
CA PHE A 19 -4.06 0.07 18.97
C PHE A 19 -4.91 1.17 19.64
N VAL A 20 -5.64 1.96 18.87
CA VAL A 20 -6.55 3.01 19.40
C VAL A 20 -7.91 2.43 19.83
N LEU A 21 -8.26 1.20 19.43
CA LEU A 21 -9.57 0.57 19.71
C LEU A 21 -9.54 -0.56 20.77
N ALA A 22 -8.37 -1.00 21.21
CA ALA A 22 -8.26 -2.00 22.26
C ALA A 22 -8.01 -1.31 23.60
N ALA A 23 -8.98 -1.40 24.52
CA ALA A 23 -8.77 -1.01 25.91
C ALA A 23 -7.64 -1.86 26.52
N PRO A 24 -6.67 -1.27 27.24
CA PRO A 24 -5.60 -2.03 27.84
C PRO A 24 -6.13 -2.87 29.00
N PRO A 25 -5.58 -4.08 29.25
CA PRO A 25 -5.87 -4.84 30.44
C PRO A 25 -5.36 -4.08 31.69
N GLU A 26 -6.16 -4.07 32.73
CA GLU A 26 -5.79 -3.59 34.06
C GLU A 26 -4.65 -4.47 34.60
N ASP A 27 -3.45 -4.06 34.49
CA ASP A 27 -2.28 -4.30 35.38
C ASP A 27 -0.95 -4.17 34.63
N SER A 28 -0.37 -2.98 34.62
CA SER A 28 1.09 -2.81 34.61
C SER A 28 1.46 -1.34 34.87
N GLY A 29 2.13 -1.10 35.97
CA GLY A 29 2.49 0.23 36.51
C GLY A 29 3.54 1.03 35.75
N ILE A 30 3.68 0.85 34.43
CA ILE A 30 4.69 1.56 33.59
C ILE A 30 4.04 2.61 32.66
N TYR A 31 2.71 2.69 32.59
CA TYR A 31 2.01 3.56 31.63
C TYR A 31 1.39 4.81 32.23
N THR A 32 1.58 5.07 33.52
CA THR A 32 0.89 6.17 34.25
C THR A 32 1.32 7.58 33.82
N GLU A 33 2.56 7.77 33.35
CA GLU A 33 3.05 9.11 33.01
C GLU A 33 2.65 9.59 31.62
N LYS A 34 2.53 8.67 30.64
CA LYS A 34 2.04 9.00 29.29
C LYS A 34 0.51 9.10 29.17
N GLN A 35 -0.22 8.37 30.00
CA GLN A 35 -1.69 8.48 30.03
C GLN A 35 -2.17 9.76 30.72
N MET A 36 -1.47 10.25 31.74
CA MET A 36 -1.79 11.55 32.36
C MET A 36 -1.57 12.72 31.39
N ALA A 37 -0.57 12.65 30.51
CA ALA A 37 -0.36 13.67 29.47
C ALA A 37 -1.49 13.70 28.41
N PHE A 38 -2.12 12.55 28.12
CA PHE A 38 -3.23 12.48 27.16
C PHE A 38 -4.58 12.90 27.75
N SER A 39 -4.84 12.61 29.03
CA SER A 39 -6.07 13.04 29.70
C SER A 39 -6.10 14.54 30.01
N GLN A 40 -4.94 15.19 30.13
CA GLN A 40 -4.85 16.65 30.26
C GLN A 40 -5.12 17.39 28.93
N PHE A 41 -5.08 16.69 27.78
CA PHE A 41 -5.35 17.28 26.45
C PHE A 41 -6.80 17.12 25.98
N MET A 42 -7.64 16.37 26.70
CA MET A 42 -9.09 16.37 26.45
C MET A 42 -9.69 17.58 27.18
N PRO A 43 -10.16 18.62 26.50
CA PRO A 43 -10.91 19.65 27.15
C PRO A 43 -12.19 19.03 27.73
N SER A 44 -12.45 19.28 29.00
CA SER A 44 -13.63 18.84 29.75
C SER A 44 -14.97 19.34 29.17
N ALA A 45 -14.97 19.83 27.93
CA ALA A 45 -16.09 20.42 27.21
C ALA A 45 -16.98 19.44 26.45
N LEU A 46 -16.81 18.12 26.65
CA LEU A 46 -17.72 17.11 26.10
C LEU A 46 -18.65 16.48 27.15
N ILE A 47 -18.65 17.02 28.38
CA ILE A 47 -19.76 16.77 29.30
C ILE A 47 -20.89 17.71 28.90
N VAL A 48 -21.75 17.26 28.00
CA VAL A 48 -23.05 17.86 27.81
C VAL A 48 -23.85 17.47 29.05
N GLU A 49 -23.66 18.22 30.14
CA GLU A 49 -24.66 18.22 31.20
C GLU A 49 -25.98 18.67 30.58
N ASN A 50 -27.03 17.91 30.84
CA ASN A 50 -28.38 18.18 30.41
C ASN A 50 -28.76 19.62 30.79
N LEU A 51 -28.68 20.54 29.83
CA LEU A 51 -29.27 21.84 29.93
C LEU A 51 -30.79 21.66 29.87
N SER A 52 -31.38 21.36 31.02
CA SER A 52 -32.83 21.42 31.22
C SER A 52 -33.25 22.87 31.21
N PHE A 53 -33.62 23.41 30.04
CA PHE A 53 -34.26 24.69 29.94
C PHE A 53 -35.75 24.51 30.30
N SER A 54 -36.10 24.77 31.58
CA SER A 54 -37.48 24.82 32.03
C SER A 54 -38.05 26.22 31.70
N GLY A 55 -38.59 26.33 30.47
CA GLY A 55 -39.49 27.42 30.11
C GLY A 55 -40.95 26.97 30.25
N PRO A 56 -41.92 27.91 30.46
CA PRO A 56 -43.29 27.57 30.72
C PRO A 56 -43.93 26.84 29.53
N ALA A 57 -44.66 25.78 29.85
CA ALA A 57 -45.38 24.94 28.89
C ALA A 57 -46.44 25.77 28.17
N THR A 58 -46.22 26.03 26.88
CA THR A 58 -47.30 26.45 25.96
C THR A 58 -47.44 25.35 24.90
N ASP A 59 -48.72 25.00 24.68
CA ASP A 59 -49.25 23.89 23.92
C ASP A 59 -48.65 23.65 22.54
N SER A 60 -48.47 22.33 22.24
CA SER A 60 -48.56 21.68 20.92
C SER A 60 -47.89 22.41 19.74
N VAL A 61 -46.61 22.58 19.79
CA VAL A 61 -45.78 22.60 18.58
C VAL A 61 -45.19 21.21 18.42
N ALA A 62 -45.64 20.46 17.45
CA ALA A 62 -45.04 19.23 17.03
C ALA A 62 -43.55 19.49 16.91
N LYS A 63 -42.70 18.85 17.77
CA LYS A 63 -41.25 18.89 17.68
C LYS A 63 -40.85 18.31 16.34
N GLN A 64 -40.79 19.16 15.35
CA GLN A 64 -40.12 18.87 14.11
C GLN A 64 -38.64 18.71 14.49
N GLN A 65 -38.23 17.47 14.79
CA GLN A 65 -36.84 17.12 14.95
C GLN A 65 -36.18 17.38 13.61
N VAL A 66 -35.63 18.59 13.45
CA VAL A 66 -34.77 18.91 12.31
C VAL A 66 -33.55 17.99 12.45
N PRO A 67 -33.35 17.02 11.57
CA PRO A 67 -32.19 16.14 11.68
C PRO A 67 -30.94 17.01 11.58
N PHE A 68 -30.16 17.02 12.66
CA PHE A 68 -28.91 17.78 12.77
C PHE A 68 -27.87 17.07 11.90
N GLU A 69 -27.86 17.35 10.60
CA GLU A 69 -26.87 16.78 9.70
C GLU A 69 -25.62 17.67 9.68
N ILE A 70 -24.47 17.02 9.85
CA ILE A 70 -23.16 17.68 9.95
C ILE A 70 -22.64 17.96 8.53
N ILE A 71 -22.22 19.20 8.26
CA ILE A 71 -21.43 19.52 7.06
C ILE A 71 -20.09 18.79 7.14
N LYS A 72 -19.76 18.07 6.10
CA LYS A 72 -18.59 17.19 6.04
C LYS A 72 -17.36 17.93 5.51
N SER A 73 -16.19 17.63 6.07
CA SER A 73 -14.92 18.23 5.62
C SER A 73 -14.35 17.50 4.41
N PRO A 74 -14.18 18.16 3.24
CA PRO A 74 -13.53 17.55 2.09
C PRO A 74 -12.07 17.15 2.36
N LYS A 75 -11.37 17.84 3.27
CA LYS A 75 -10.00 17.51 3.64
C LYS A 75 -9.92 16.17 4.39
N ILE A 76 -10.86 15.93 5.32
CA ILE A 76 -10.94 14.66 6.04
C ILE A 76 -11.26 13.53 5.07
N ALA A 77 -12.20 13.72 4.14
CA ALA A 77 -12.53 12.73 3.12
C ALA A 77 -11.32 12.38 2.26
N LEU A 78 -10.59 13.40 1.76
CA LEU A 78 -9.38 13.22 0.97
C LEU A 78 -8.33 12.41 1.72
N LEU A 79 -7.99 12.80 2.95
CA LEU A 79 -6.99 12.11 3.76
C LEU A 79 -7.40 10.67 4.09
N SER A 80 -8.69 10.44 4.38
CA SER A 80 -9.20 9.10 4.66
C SER A 80 -9.03 8.17 3.46
N SER A 81 -9.37 8.63 2.25
CA SER A 81 -9.21 7.83 1.03
C SER A 81 -7.77 7.73 0.56
N ALA A 82 -6.91 8.69 0.90
CA ALA A 82 -5.47 8.56 0.66
C ALA A 82 -4.84 7.43 1.49
N VAL A 83 -5.39 7.12 2.67
CA VAL A 83 -4.93 6.02 3.53
C VAL A 83 -5.60 4.70 3.14
N LEU A 84 -6.92 4.71 2.93
CA LEU A 84 -7.68 3.54 2.52
C LEU A 84 -8.73 3.95 1.47
N PRO A 85 -8.53 3.56 0.20
CA PRO A 85 -9.46 3.90 -0.88
C PRO A 85 -10.89 3.50 -0.56
N GLY A 86 -11.83 4.40 -0.77
CA GLY A 86 -13.25 4.20 -0.46
C GLY A 86 -13.71 4.76 0.89
N LEU A 87 -12.82 5.01 1.87
CA LEU A 87 -13.24 5.52 3.18
C LEU A 87 -13.79 6.95 3.12
N GLY A 88 -13.19 7.82 2.34
CA GLY A 88 -13.66 9.19 2.19
C GLY A 88 -14.99 9.26 1.43
N GLU A 89 -15.20 8.39 0.46
CA GLU A 89 -16.47 8.23 -0.25
C GLU A 89 -17.56 7.68 0.70
N LEU A 90 -17.19 6.73 1.56
CA LEU A 90 -18.07 6.25 2.63
C LEU A 90 -18.46 7.39 3.58
N TYR A 91 -17.48 8.17 4.01
CA TYR A 91 -17.71 9.37 4.80
C TYR A 91 -18.63 10.36 4.07
N ALA A 92 -18.48 10.55 2.75
CA ALA A 92 -19.33 11.38 1.93
C ALA A 92 -20.75 10.80 1.69
N LYS A 93 -21.07 9.60 2.20
CA LYS A 93 -22.29 8.82 1.92
C LYS A 93 -22.41 8.41 0.43
N SER A 94 -21.30 8.32 -0.28
CA SER A 94 -21.20 7.84 -1.67
C SER A 94 -20.88 6.34 -1.69
N TYR A 95 -21.84 5.52 -1.25
CA TYR A 95 -21.63 4.08 -1.01
C TYR A 95 -21.20 3.30 -2.24
N ILE A 96 -21.71 3.66 -3.42
CA ILE A 96 -21.37 2.98 -4.69
C ILE A 96 -19.89 3.20 -5.02
N MET A 97 -19.42 4.47 -4.97
CA MET A 97 -18.00 4.78 -5.25
C MET A 97 -17.08 4.18 -4.20
N SER A 98 -17.50 4.21 -2.93
CA SER A 98 -16.77 3.51 -1.86
C SER A 98 -16.60 2.02 -2.18
N ALA A 99 -17.66 1.33 -2.55
CA ALA A 99 -17.61 -0.10 -2.89
C ALA A 99 -16.71 -0.37 -4.12
N VAL A 100 -16.71 0.52 -5.12
CA VAL A 100 -15.86 0.41 -6.30
C VAL A 100 -14.38 0.52 -5.92
N PHE A 101 -13.99 1.55 -5.16
CA PHE A 101 -12.59 1.75 -4.79
C PHE A 101 -12.07 0.66 -3.85
N VAL A 102 -12.87 0.22 -2.87
CA VAL A 102 -12.51 -0.92 -2.00
C VAL A 102 -12.41 -2.22 -2.79
N GLY A 103 -13.32 -2.46 -3.73
CA GLY A 103 -13.29 -3.65 -4.58
C GLY A 103 -12.08 -3.68 -5.51
N LEU A 104 -11.71 -2.53 -6.10
CA LEU A 104 -10.47 -2.38 -6.89
C LEU A 104 -9.25 -2.66 -6.04
N GLU A 105 -9.18 -2.08 -4.84
CA GLU A 105 -8.06 -2.29 -3.91
C GLU A 105 -7.85 -3.76 -3.59
N ALA A 106 -8.92 -4.47 -3.21
CA ALA A 106 -8.87 -5.89 -2.91
C ALA A 106 -8.44 -6.73 -4.13
N THR A 107 -8.92 -6.39 -5.32
CA THR A 107 -8.57 -7.08 -6.57
C THR A 107 -7.10 -6.87 -6.92
N LEU A 108 -6.60 -5.64 -6.83
CA LEU A 108 -5.21 -5.30 -7.14
C LEU A 108 -4.23 -6.01 -6.20
N TRP A 109 -4.53 -6.06 -4.90
CA TRP A 109 -3.73 -6.82 -3.94
C TRP A 109 -3.78 -8.32 -4.20
N GLY A 110 -4.95 -8.86 -4.55
CA GLY A 110 -5.08 -10.26 -4.94
C GLY A 110 -4.21 -10.62 -6.15
N MET A 111 -4.21 -9.75 -7.18
CA MET A 111 -3.36 -9.92 -8.36
C MET A 111 -1.87 -9.76 -8.02
N TYR A 112 -1.51 -8.79 -7.19
CA TYR A 112 -0.14 -8.59 -6.72
C TYR A 112 0.43 -9.85 -6.07
N PHE A 113 -0.29 -10.42 -5.09
CA PHE A 113 0.16 -11.62 -4.39
C PHE A 113 0.23 -12.84 -5.32
N LYS A 114 -0.71 -12.97 -6.25
CA LYS A 114 -0.68 -14.03 -7.25
C LYS A 114 0.58 -13.94 -8.13
N TYR A 115 0.91 -12.75 -8.63
CA TYR A 115 2.08 -12.55 -9.48
C TYR A 115 3.40 -12.75 -8.72
N ILE A 116 3.47 -12.34 -7.45
CA ILE A 116 4.63 -12.63 -6.59
C ILE A 116 4.82 -14.13 -6.42
N ASP A 117 3.77 -14.86 -6.05
CA ASP A 117 3.85 -16.32 -5.84
C ASP A 117 4.28 -17.07 -7.12
N GLN A 118 3.70 -16.69 -8.26
CA GLN A 118 4.09 -17.25 -9.56
C GLN A 118 5.53 -16.91 -9.92
N GLY A 119 5.95 -15.66 -9.75
CA GLY A 119 7.31 -15.22 -10.04
C GLY A 119 8.35 -15.93 -9.19
N GLU A 120 8.13 -16.06 -7.87
CA GLU A 120 9.02 -16.77 -6.95
C GLU A 120 9.06 -18.28 -7.24
N LYS A 121 7.95 -18.87 -7.69
CA LYS A 121 7.93 -20.28 -8.11
C LYS A 121 8.79 -20.50 -9.34
N LEU A 122 8.59 -19.69 -10.38
CA LEU A 122 9.38 -19.74 -11.61
C LEU A 122 10.87 -19.43 -11.34
N GLU A 123 11.15 -18.54 -10.38
CA GLU A 123 12.51 -18.26 -9.94
C GLU A 123 13.20 -19.51 -9.39
N LYS A 124 12.54 -20.25 -8.51
CA LYS A 124 13.06 -21.52 -8.00
C LYS A 124 13.24 -22.57 -9.11
N GLU A 125 12.31 -22.61 -10.06
CA GLU A 125 12.39 -23.55 -11.19
C GLU A 125 13.62 -23.27 -12.07
N PHE A 126 13.88 -22.02 -12.46
CA PHE A 126 15.06 -21.70 -13.26
C PHE A 126 16.37 -21.84 -12.47
N GLN A 127 16.38 -21.54 -11.16
CA GLN A 127 17.55 -21.77 -10.31
C GLN A 127 17.89 -23.25 -10.22
N ASN A 128 16.91 -24.11 -9.96
CA ASN A 128 17.09 -25.56 -9.94
C ASN A 128 17.56 -26.10 -11.31
N PHE A 129 17.01 -25.54 -12.39
CA PHE A 129 17.44 -25.89 -13.73
C PHE A 129 18.90 -25.52 -13.99
N ALA A 130 19.30 -24.30 -13.60
CA ALA A 130 20.68 -23.85 -13.70
C ALA A 130 21.63 -24.71 -12.87
N ASP A 131 21.27 -25.01 -11.62
CA ASP A 131 22.09 -25.85 -10.73
C ASP A 131 22.27 -27.27 -11.25
N ALA A 132 21.30 -27.79 -12.05
CA ALA A 132 21.39 -29.10 -12.68
C ALA A 132 22.20 -29.10 -13.98
N HIS A 133 22.24 -27.99 -14.72
CA HIS A 133 22.77 -27.94 -16.09
C HIS A 133 23.97 -27.02 -16.28
N TRP A 134 24.36 -26.24 -15.25
CA TRP A 134 25.50 -25.34 -15.30
C TRP A 134 26.50 -25.66 -14.19
N SER A 135 27.77 -25.88 -14.54
CA SER A 135 28.85 -26.19 -13.61
C SER A 135 29.90 -25.08 -13.58
N ARG A 136 30.14 -24.54 -12.38
CA ARG A 136 31.23 -23.60 -12.10
C ARG A 136 32.59 -24.25 -12.40
N GLU A 137 32.78 -25.50 -11.99
CA GLU A 137 34.01 -26.23 -12.16
C GLU A 137 34.36 -26.42 -13.64
N GLN A 138 33.38 -26.79 -14.49
CA GLN A 138 33.56 -26.91 -15.94
C GLN A 138 33.94 -25.57 -16.56
N TYR A 139 33.32 -24.47 -16.15
CA TYR A 139 33.67 -23.12 -16.59
C TYR A 139 35.10 -22.74 -16.19
N GLU A 140 35.49 -22.98 -14.93
CA GLU A 140 36.81 -22.62 -14.41
C GLU A 140 37.93 -23.40 -15.08
N GLN A 141 37.74 -24.71 -15.34
CA GLN A 141 38.69 -25.53 -16.10
C GLN A 141 38.88 -25.00 -17.52
N TRP A 142 37.80 -24.58 -18.16
CA TRP A 142 37.89 -24.03 -19.51
C TRP A 142 38.55 -22.66 -19.54
N ILE A 143 38.16 -21.72 -18.70
CA ILE A 143 38.68 -20.33 -18.72
C ILE A 143 40.14 -20.21 -18.27
N THR A 144 40.64 -21.19 -17.52
CA THR A 144 42.05 -21.28 -17.13
C THR A 144 42.90 -22.08 -18.12
N GLY A 145 42.26 -22.87 -18.99
CA GLY A 145 42.87 -23.69 -20.01
C GLY A 145 42.63 -23.21 -21.44
N PRO A 146 41.79 -23.91 -22.23
CA PRO A 146 41.56 -23.57 -23.65
C PRO A 146 40.97 -22.17 -23.87
N GLY A 147 40.20 -21.65 -22.90
CA GLY A 147 39.57 -20.32 -22.94
C GLY A 147 40.41 -19.18 -22.37
N SER A 148 41.69 -19.42 -22.06
CA SER A 148 42.56 -18.41 -21.40
C SER A 148 42.79 -17.13 -22.20
N SER A 149 42.53 -17.15 -23.51
CA SER A 149 42.56 -15.96 -24.38
C SER A 149 41.29 -15.13 -24.33
N VAL A 150 40.21 -15.63 -23.73
CA VAL A 150 38.96 -14.87 -23.58
C VAL A 150 39.08 -13.85 -22.47
N SER A 151 38.70 -12.61 -22.76
CA SER A 151 38.76 -11.54 -21.78
C SER A 151 37.77 -11.79 -20.64
N LYS A 152 38.26 -11.81 -19.40
CA LYS A 152 37.42 -11.89 -18.19
C LYS A 152 36.84 -10.51 -17.88
N THR A 153 35.71 -10.21 -18.46
CA THR A 153 35.00 -8.92 -18.29
C THR A 153 34.12 -8.85 -17.05
N HIS A 154 33.73 -10.02 -16.53
CA HIS A 154 32.83 -10.15 -15.40
C HIS A 154 33.35 -11.20 -14.43
N GLU A 155 33.25 -10.90 -13.13
CA GLU A 155 33.57 -11.82 -12.05
C GLU A 155 32.32 -12.46 -11.50
N LEU A 156 32.29 -13.79 -11.47
CA LEU A 156 31.13 -14.53 -10.99
C LEU A 156 31.10 -14.55 -9.46
N PRO A 157 29.99 -14.18 -8.80
CA PRO A 157 29.86 -14.26 -7.35
C PRO A 157 30.17 -15.66 -6.83
N GLU A 158 30.81 -15.75 -5.65
CA GLU A 158 31.13 -17.03 -5.02
C GLU A 158 29.89 -17.84 -4.62
N THR A 159 28.83 -17.13 -4.25
CA THR A 159 27.54 -17.71 -3.84
C THR A 159 26.48 -17.57 -4.93
N ASN A 160 25.51 -18.48 -4.95
CA ASN A 160 24.40 -18.53 -5.90
C ASN A 160 23.38 -17.41 -5.61
N THR A 161 23.78 -16.16 -5.86
CA THR A 161 22.94 -14.98 -5.73
C THR A 161 22.12 -14.74 -7.02
N GLN A 162 21.14 -13.83 -6.98
CA GLN A 162 20.44 -13.40 -8.17
C GLN A 162 21.40 -12.90 -9.27
N GLN A 163 22.50 -12.22 -8.89
CA GLN A 163 23.51 -11.77 -9.82
C GLN A 163 24.25 -12.95 -10.48
N TYR A 164 24.57 -14.00 -9.71
CA TYR A 164 25.16 -15.22 -10.23
C TYR A 164 24.26 -15.82 -11.34
N TYR A 165 23.00 -16.05 -11.04
CA TYR A 165 22.04 -16.59 -11.99
C TYR A 165 21.80 -15.67 -13.20
N GLU A 166 21.89 -14.35 -13.04
CA GLU A 166 21.85 -13.44 -14.18
C GLU A 166 23.05 -13.65 -15.10
N MET A 167 24.24 -13.72 -14.53
CA MET A 167 25.50 -13.72 -15.28
C MET A 167 25.67 -14.99 -16.11
N ILE A 168 25.37 -16.17 -15.57
CA ILE A 168 25.56 -17.46 -16.27
C ILE A 168 24.68 -17.61 -17.52
N GLY A 169 23.52 -16.94 -17.55
CA GLY A 169 22.66 -16.93 -18.73
C GLY A 169 23.01 -15.82 -19.72
N LYS A 170 23.29 -14.61 -19.20
CA LYS A 170 23.40 -13.38 -20.00
C LYS A 170 24.71 -13.26 -20.76
N TYR A 171 25.85 -13.55 -20.11
CA TYR A 171 27.15 -13.30 -20.69
C TYR A 171 27.78 -14.53 -21.32
N ASP A 172 28.28 -14.37 -22.55
CA ASP A 172 28.94 -15.47 -23.30
C ASP A 172 30.22 -15.95 -22.63
N GLN A 173 30.84 -15.14 -21.77
CA GLN A 173 31.99 -15.55 -20.97
C GLN A 173 31.73 -16.86 -20.20
N PHE A 174 30.49 -17.11 -19.76
CA PHE A 174 30.12 -18.24 -18.92
C PHE A 174 29.51 -19.44 -19.72
N PHE A 175 29.55 -19.39 -21.06
CA PHE A 175 28.86 -20.38 -21.90
C PHE A 175 29.33 -21.80 -21.64
N ARG A 176 30.63 -22.02 -21.35
CA ARG A 176 31.19 -23.33 -21.15
C ARG A 176 30.79 -24.02 -19.84
N GLY A 177 30.18 -23.32 -18.92
CA GLY A 177 29.57 -23.96 -17.76
C GLY A 177 28.34 -24.80 -18.06
N TRP A 178 27.68 -24.59 -19.21
CA TRP A 178 26.51 -25.37 -19.61
C TRP A 178 26.90 -26.77 -20.11
N ASP A 179 26.17 -27.79 -19.67
CA ASP A 179 26.46 -29.20 -19.94
C ASP A 179 26.40 -29.59 -21.41
N ASP A 180 25.64 -28.84 -22.22
CA ASP A 180 25.50 -29.04 -23.68
C ASP A 180 26.41 -28.09 -24.50
N SER A 181 27.35 -27.42 -23.88
CA SER A 181 28.17 -26.36 -24.50
C SER A 181 29.27 -26.86 -25.43
N ASP A 182 29.56 -28.17 -25.48
CA ASP A 182 30.68 -28.72 -26.24
C ASP A 182 30.57 -28.55 -27.77
N ALA A 183 29.37 -28.48 -28.30
CA ALA A 183 29.08 -28.23 -29.71
C ALA A 183 29.11 -26.75 -30.10
N TYR A 184 29.32 -25.81 -29.13
CA TYR A 184 29.19 -24.37 -29.30
C TYR A 184 30.51 -23.67 -29.04
N SER A 185 30.66 -22.46 -29.60
CA SER A 185 31.86 -21.65 -29.45
C SER A 185 31.58 -20.31 -28.82
N TYR A 186 32.61 -19.72 -28.21
CA TYR A 186 32.54 -18.37 -27.62
C TYR A 186 32.09 -17.34 -28.67
N GLY A 187 31.07 -16.54 -28.33
CA GLY A 187 30.48 -15.54 -29.24
C GLY A 187 29.64 -16.13 -30.39
N GLY A 188 29.43 -17.45 -30.42
CA GLY A 188 28.57 -18.15 -31.38
C GLY A 188 27.11 -18.26 -30.91
N GLU A 189 26.42 -19.26 -31.48
CA GLU A 189 25.05 -19.56 -31.03
C GLU A 189 25.02 -20.06 -29.58
N ARG A 190 23.94 -19.74 -28.89
CA ARG A 190 23.72 -20.23 -27.53
C ARG A 190 23.22 -21.64 -27.53
N SER A 191 23.67 -22.44 -26.57
CA SER A 191 23.20 -23.81 -26.43
C SER A 191 21.71 -23.92 -26.07
N PRO A 192 21.03 -25.01 -26.42
CA PRO A 192 19.62 -25.24 -26.08
C PRO A 192 19.31 -25.12 -24.58
N GLN A 193 20.17 -25.65 -23.71
CA GLN A 193 19.98 -25.55 -22.26
C GLN A 193 20.08 -24.09 -21.79
N ARG A 194 21.06 -23.33 -22.28
CA ARG A 194 21.21 -21.92 -21.98
C ARG A 194 20.00 -21.11 -22.47
N LEU A 195 19.49 -21.38 -23.69
CA LEU A 195 18.30 -20.70 -24.21
C LEU A 195 17.09 -21.01 -23.36
N LYS A 196 16.83 -22.26 -23.06
CA LYS A 196 15.74 -22.70 -22.20
C LYS A 196 15.80 -22.01 -20.81
N TYR A 197 17.00 -21.97 -20.22
CA TYR A 197 17.22 -21.27 -18.96
C TYR A 197 16.85 -19.78 -19.04
N MET A 198 17.28 -19.11 -20.12
CA MET A 198 16.98 -17.69 -20.33
C MET A 198 15.49 -17.44 -20.47
N ASP A 199 14.76 -18.32 -21.18
CA ASP A 199 13.30 -18.22 -21.32
C ASP A 199 12.61 -18.40 -19.96
N MET A 200 12.98 -19.41 -19.18
CA MET A 200 12.44 -19.64 -17.83
C MET A 200 12.69 -18.44 -16.90
N ARG A 201 13.88 -17.82 -17.02
CA ARG A 201 14.22 -16.64 -16.25
C ARG A 201 13.42 -15.43 -16.69
N GLU A 202 13.18 -15.28 -17.99
CA GLU A 202 12.34 -14.20 -18.54
C GLU A 202 10.90 -14.33 -18.04
N ASP A 203 10.33 -15.53 -18.04
CA ASP A 203 8.98 -15.80 -17.51
C ASP A 203 8.85 -15.37 -16.04
N SER A 204 9.83 -15.73 -15.18
CA SER A 204 9.86 -15.28 -13.80
C SER A 204 9.91 -13.75 -13.68
N ASN A 205 10.78 -13.11 -14.45
CA ASN A 205 10.93 -11.66 -14.45
C ASN A 205 9.66 -10.94 -14.92
N ILE A 206 8.93 -11.50 -15.89
CA ILE A 206 7.64 -10.95 -16.36
C ILE A 206 6.62 -10.99 -15.22
N GLU A 207 6.50 -12.09 -14.49
CA GLU A 207 5.55 -12.19 -13.37
C GLU A 207 5.90 -11.22 -12.24
N LEU A 208 7.16 -11.11 -11.85
CA LEU A 208 7.62 -10.15 -10.84
C LEU A 208 7.41 -8.69 -11.29
N LYS A 209 7.58 -8.40 -12.58
CA LYS A 209 7.28 -7.10 -13.17
C LYS A 209 5.77 -6.81 -13.15
N ASN A 210 4.94 -7.80 -13.43
CA ASN A 210 3.48 -7.69 -13.33
C ASN A 210 3.07 -7.35 -11.89
N ALA A 211 3.66 -8.00 -10.89
CA ALA A 211 3.44 -7.66 -9.49
C ALA A 211 3.79 -6.20 -9.18
N THR A 212 4.96 -5.73 -9.63
CA THR A 212 5.38 -4.33 -9.46
C THR A 212 4.41 -3.35 -10.14
N THR A 213 3.87 -3.74 -11.30
CA THR A 213 2.86 -2.96 -12.00
C THR A 213 1.57 -2.86 -11.18
N MET A 214 1.10 -3.98 -10.58
CA MET A 214 -0.08 -3.95 -9.69
C MET A 214 0.13 -3.04 -8.49
N ALA A 215 1.30 -3.08 -7.85
CA ALA A 215 1.64 -2.18 -6.75
C ALA A 215 1.59 -0.69 -7.19
N SER A 216 2.01 -0.38 -8.41
CA SER A 216 1.93 0.97 -8.96
C SER A 216 0.49 1.41 -9.20
N VAL A 217 -0.37 0.51 -9.65
CA VAL A 217 -1.82 0.78 -9.85
C VAL A 217 -2.53 0.95 -8.51
N VAL A 218 -2.12 0.22 -7.44
CA VAL A 218 -2.60 0.45 -6.07
C VAL A 218 -2.37 1.91 -5.65
N ILE A 219 -1.15 2.44 -5.84
CA ILE A 219 -0.85 3.84 -5.51
C ILE A 219 -1.76 4.79 -6.29
N LEU A 220 -1.98 4.53 -7.58
CA LEU A 220 -2.89 5.32 -8.40
C LEU A 220 -4.33 5.27 -7.87
N ASN A 221 -4.81 4.08 -7.44
CA ASN A 221 -6.14 3.92 -6.83
C ASN A 221 -6.30 4.81 -5.59
N HIS A 222 -5.30 4.89 -4.71
CA HIS A 222 -5.30 5.79 -3.55
C HIS A 222 -5.43 7.26 -3.95
N ILE A 223 -4.66 7.70 -4.96
CA ILE A 223 -4.69 9.09 -5.42
C ILE A 223 -6.05 9.44 -6.01
N VAL A 224 -6.59 8.60 -6.89
CA VAL A 224 -7.87 8.83 -7.56
C VAL A 224 -9.01 8.83 -6.56
N SER A 225 -9.05 7.86 -5.63
CA SER A 225 -10.04 7.80 -4.56
C SER A 225 -9.98 9.05 -3.67
N ALA A 226 -8.80 9.50 -3.26
CA ALA A 226 -8.66 10.70 -2.44
C ALA A 226 -9.27 11.95 -3.11
N VAL A 227 -9.06 12.13 -4.40
CA VAL A 227 -9.63 13.24 -5.18
C VAL A 227 -11.14 13.09 -5.31
N ASP A 228 -11.64 11.87 -5.62
CA ASP A 228 -13.08 11.61 -5.74
C ASP A 228 -13.80 11.81 -4.39
N ALA A 229 -13.22 11.35 -3.29
CA ALA A 229 -13.76 11.53 -1.95
C ALA A 229 -13.96 13.01 -1.59
N ALA A 230 -12.98 13.87 -1.91
CA ALA A 230 -13.10 15.31 -1.71
C ALA A 230 -14.23 15.89 -2.57
N TRP A 231 -14.33 15.46 -3.82
CA TRP A 231 -15.39 15.89 -4.74
C TRP A 231 -16.77 15.42 -4.29
N CYS A 232 -16.91 14.16 -3.90
CA CYS A 232 -18.16 13.60 -3.37
C CYS A 232 -18.62 14.36 -2.12
N THR A 233 -17.68 14.68 -1.22
CA THR A 233 -17.99 15.48 -0.01
C THR A 233 -18.41 16.90 -0.36
N TYR A 234 -17.77 17.54 -1.32
CA TYR A 234 -18.18 18.85 -1.82
C TYR A 234 -19.62 18.80 -2.40
N ARG A 235 -19.94 17.81 -3.23
CA ARG A 235 -21.27 17.61 -3.79
C ARG A 235 -22.31 17.35 -2.71
N TYR A 236 -21.99 16.52 -1.73
CA TYR A 236 -22.84 16.25 -0.57
C TYR A 236 -23.20 17.55 0.16
N ASN A 237 -22.21 18.36 0.50
CA ASN A 237 -22.40 19.63 1.20
C ASN A 237 -23.21 20.63 0.37
N LYS A 238 -22.96 20.71 -0.95
CA LYS A 238 -23.73 21.59 -1.86
C LYS A 238 -25.20 21.19 -1.94
N ASN A 239 -25.51 19.90 -2.00
CA ASN A 239 -26.86 19.40 -2.03
C ASN A 239 -27.57 19.60 -0.69
N TYR A 240 -26.84 19.40 0.41
CA TYR A 240 -27.32 19.68 1.75
C TYR A 240 -27.71 21.17 1.92
N ALA A 241 -26.82 22.07 1.52
CA ALA A 241 -27.05 23.51 1.59
C ALA A 241 -28.24 24.00 0.75
N LYS A 242 -28.60 23.28 -0.33
CA LYS A 242 -29.78 23.58 -1.14
C LYS A 242 -31.09 23.14 -0.45
N LYS A 243 -31.06 22.02 0.32
CA LYS A 243 -32.24 21.48 0.99
C LYS A 243 -32.55 22.17 2.31
N ASN A 244 -31.51 22.64 3.01
CA ASN A 244 -31.64 23.17 4.37
C ASN A 244 -31.20 24.64 4.41
N LYS A 245 -32.15 25.55 4.57
CA LYS A 245 -31.86 26.92 4.97
C LYS A 245 -31.87 26.95 6.51
N GLY A 246 -30.70 27.18 7.13
CA GLY A 246 -30.58 27.19 8.61
C GLY A 246 -29.15 27.05 9.11
N ALA A 247 -29.02 26.65 10.38
CA ALA A 247 -27.74 26.43 11.03
C ALA A 247 -27.17 25.04 10.72
N ALA A 248 -25.88 24.95 10.42
CA ALA A 248 -25.17 23.69 10.22
C ALA A 248 -23.87 23.64 11.01
N LEU A 249 -23.61 22.51 11.67
CA LEU A 249 -22.34 22.22 12.32
C LEU A 249 -21.34 21.65 11.32
N GLN A 250 -20.13 22.16 11.34
CA GLN A 250 -19.03 21.69 10.51
C GLN A 250 -17.86 21.27 11.39
N ILE A 251 -17.35 20.07 11.12
CA ILE A 251 -16.08 19.61 11.68
C ILE A 251 -15.01 19.91 10.65
N ASP A 252 -14.01 20.70 11.02
CA ASP A 252 -12.88 21.07 10.19
C ASP A 252 -11.58 20.96 10.99
N THR A 253 -10.46 21.28 10.36
CA THR A 253 -9.15 21.35 11.02
C THR A 253 -8.65 22.79 11.01
N ILE A 254 -8.27 23.31 12.17
CA ILE A 254 -7.62 24.61 12.30
C ILE A 254 -6.13 24.39 12.51
N LYS A 255 -5.30 25.05 11.69
CA LYS A 255 -3.85 25.06 11.85
C LYS A 255 -3.44 26.16 12.82
N ARG A 256 -2.81 25.78 13.92
CA ARG A 256 -2.19 26.70 14.87
C ARG A 256 -0.77 26.20 15.17
N ASP A 257 0.21 27.06 15.05
CA ASP A 257 1.63 26.76 15.36
C ASP A 257 2.18 25.49 14.69
N ARG A 258 1.85 25.25 13.41
CA ARG A 258 2.19 24.06 12.58
C ARG A 258 1.47 22.77 13.00
N ILE A 259 0.57 22.79 13.98
CA ILE A 259 -0.24 21.65 14.41
C ILE A 259 -1.66 21.82 13.89
N LEU A 260 -2.27 20.69 13.44
CA LEU A 260 -3.68 20.65 13.02
C LEU A 260 -4.54 20.20 14.21
N TYR A 261 -5.50 21.05 14.59
CA TYR A 261 -6.48 20.75 15.62
C TYR A 261 -7.85 20.52 15.00
N PRO A 262 -8.62 19.52 15.45
CA PRO A 262 -10.02 19.42 15.08
C PRO A 262 -10.80 20.62 15.64
N ALA A 263 -11.65 21.21 14.82
CA ALA A 263 -12.47 22.35 15.18
C ALA A 263 -13.93 22.12 14.82
N LEU A 264 -14.82 22.53 15.70
CA LEU A 264 -16.26 22.53 15.46
C LEU A 264 -16.71 23.97 15.18
N SER A 265 -17.29 24.21 13.99
CA SER A 265 -17.83 25.53 13.62
C SER A 265 -19.32 25.44 13.33
N LEU A 266 -20.07 26.47 13.79
CA LEU A 266 -21.48 26.65 13.51
C LEU A 266 -21.64 27.66 12.37
N ASN A 267 -22.12 27.18 11.21
CA ASN A 267 -22.48 28.05 10.09
C ASN A 267 -23.97 28.32 10.08
N VAL A 268 -24.35 29.58 10.25
CA VAL A 268 -25.74 30.03 10.16
C VAL A 268 -25.94 30.73 8.83
N ARG A 269 -26.90 30.29 8.01
CA ARG A 269 -27.29 30.91 6.73
C ARG A 269 -28.69 31.46 6.87
N TRP A 270 -28.80 32.75 6.64
CA TRP A 270 -30.05 33.53 6.67
C TRP A 270 -30.82 33.42 5.33
#